data_6617ee1bfb6c09de34463fbe6704cdb1
#
_entry.id   6617ee1bfb6c09de34463fbe6704cdb1
#
_cell.length_a   1.000
_cell.length_b   1.000
_cell.length_c   1.000
_cell.angle_alpha   90.00
_cell.angle_beta   90.00
_cell.angle_gamma   90.00
#
_symmetry.space_group_name_H-M   'P 1'
#
loop_
_entity.id
_entity.type
_entity.pdbx_description
1 polymer ?
#
loop_
_entity_poly.entity_id
_entity_poly.type
_entity_poly.pdbx_seq_one_letter_code
_entity_poly.pdbx_strand_id
1 'polypeptide(L)'
;SNLSEKDKNITKNILNKEQLLNKLLELSLHIEEFDILSKSVFREIKETLIFMKYEKEVLEIESFLERYEFDNAKDICDRIIEQIKG
;
A
#
# COMPACT_ATOMS: atom_id res chain seq x y z
N SER A 1 2.87 5.86 -28.92
CA SER A 1 4.24 6.20 -28.80
C SER A 1 4.72 6.18 -27.36
N ASN A 2 5.97 6.53 -27.19
CA ASN A 2 6.58 6.40 -25.86
C ASN A 2 5.94 7.28 -24.82
N LEU A 3 5.54 8.48 -25.19
CA LEU A 3 4.92 9.39 -24.24
C LEU A 3 3.58 8.83 -23.75
N SER A 4 2.79 8.34 -24.69
CA SER A 4 1.52 7.73 -24.34
C SER A 4 1.73 6.54 -23.40
N GLU A 5 2.77 5.77 -23.69
CA GLU A 5 3.07 4.60 -22.86
C GLU A 5 3.46 5.00 -21.47
N LYS A 6 4.20 6.10 -21.32
CA LYS A 6 4.55 6.57 -19.99
C LYS A 6 3.31 6.99 -19.20
N ASP A 7 2.40 7.67 -19.86
CA ASP A 7 1.16 8.08 -19.23
C ASP A 7 0.37 6.84 -18.79
N LYS A 8 0.33 5.85 -19.67
CA LYS A 8 -0.35 4.61 -19.33
C LYS A 8 0.30 3.90 -18.16
N ASN A 9 1.62 3.95 -18.09
CA ASN A 9 2.33 3.31 -16.99
C ASN A 9 1.97 3.96 -15.66
N ILE A 10 1.87 5.27 -15.65
CA ILE A 10 1.47 5.98 -14.44
C ILE A 10 0.07 5.54 -14.04
N THR A 11 -0.83 5.45 -15.03
CA THR A 11 -2.20 5.03 -14.77
C THR A 11 -2.25 3.59 -14.29
N LYS A 12 -1.38 2.73 -14.84
CA LYS A 12 -1.37 1.33 -14.47
C LYS A 12 -1.01 1.10 -13.02
N ASN A 13 -0.30 2.04 -12.42
CA ASN A 13 0.10 1.90 -11.02
C ASN A 13 -1.05 2.17 -10.07
N ILE A 14 -2.15 2.68 -10.59
CA ILE A 14 -3.33 2.94 -9.76
C ILE A 14 -4.25 1.73 -9.83
N LEU A 15 -4.41 1.08 -8.70
CA LEU A 15 -5.25 -0.11 -8.60
C LEU A 15 -6.69 0.28 -8.38
N ASN A 16 -7.62 -0.58 -8.81
CA ASN A 16 -9.02 -0.36 -8.47
C ASN A 16 -9.26 -0.80 -7.01
N LYS A 17 -10.47 -0.53 -6.51
CA LYS A 17 -10.78 -0.78 -5.11
C LYS A 17 -10.56 -2.24 -4.72
N GLU A 18 -11.05 -3.15 -5.55
CA GLU A 18 -10.93 -4.57 -5.25
C GLU A 18 -9.48 -5.02 -5.22
N GLN A 19 -8.71 -4.59 -6.22
CA GLN A 19 -7.30 -4.94 -6.28
C GLN A 19 -6.55 -4.37 -5.08
N LEU A 20 -6.88 -3.13 -4.72
CA LEU A 20 -6.23 -2.48 -3.59
C LEU A 20 -6.53 -3.23 -2.29
N LEU A 21 -7.78 -3.61 -2.08
CA LEU A 21 -8.16 -4.35 -0.88
C LEU A 21 -7.42 -5.68 -0.79
N ASN A 22 -7.35 -6.39 -1.92
CA ASN A 22 -6.64 -7.66 -1.93
C ASN A 22 -5.17 -7.48 -1.57
N LYS A 23 -4.54 -6.44 -2.12
CA LYS A 23 -3.14 -6.17 -1.82
C LYS A 23 -2.94 -5.71 -0.38
N LEU A 24 -3.87 -4.94 0.14
CA LEU A 24 -3.77 -4.50 1.53
C LEU A 24 -3.90 -5.67 2.49
N LEU A 25 -4.79 -6.61 2.18
CA LEU A 25 -4.92 -7.81 3.00
C LEU A 25 -3.66 -8.65 2.93
N GLU A 26 -3.08 -8.75 1.74
CA GLU A 26 -1.83 -9.47 1.56
C GLU A 26 -0.71 -8.78 2.35
N LEU A 27 -0.66 -7.46 2.29
CA LEU A 27 0.33 -6.69 3.05
C LEU A 27 0.18 -6.91 4.54
N SER A 28 -1.04 -6.85 5.04
CA SER A 28 -1.30 -7.04 6.47
C SER A 28 -0.82 -8.42 6.92
N LEU A 29 -1.03 -9.43 6.08
CA LEU A 29 -0.58 -10.78 6.41
C LEU A 29 0.93 -10.86 6.47
N HIS A 30 1.63 -10.29 5.48
CA HIS A 30 3.09 -10.29 5.48
C HIS A 30 3.64 -9.56 6.70
N ILE A 31 3.01 -8.44 7.06
CA ILE A 31 3.46 -7.70 8.24
C ILE A 31 3.26 -8.55 9.49
N GLU A 32 2.14 -9.23 9.58
CA GLU A 32 1.86 -10.09 10.73
C GLU A 32 2.89 -11.18 10.88
N GLU A 33 3.41 -11.67 9.77
CA GLU A 33 4.41 -12.73 9.78
C GLU A 33 5.85 -12.17 9.84
N PHE A 34 5.99 -10.87 10.01
CA PHE A 34 7.29 -10.20 10.03
C PHE A 34 8.09 -10.51 8.76
N ASP A 35 7.38 -10.57 7.64
CA ASP A 35 7.95 -10.95 6.36
C ASP A 35 8.53 -9.71 5.69
N ILE A 36 9.80 -9.82 5.27
CA ILE A 36 10.46 -8.70 4.60
C ILE A 36 9.78 -8.35 3.28
N LEU A 37 9.00 -9.28 2.73
CA LEU A 37 8.24 -9.01 1.51
C LEU A 37 7.17 -7.95 1.70
N SER A 38 6.86 -7.61 2.96
CA SER A 38 5.89 -6.55 3.22
C SER A 38 6.31 -5.25 2.55
N LYS A 39 7.61 -4.97 2.50
CA LYS A 39 8.08 -3.74 1.85
C LYS A 39 7.81 -3.77 0.35
N SER A 40 7.98 -4.92 -0.28
CA SER A 40 7.71 -5.05 -1.71
C SER A 40 6.23 -4.89 -2.02
N VAL A 41 5.38 -5.54 -1.23
CA VAL A 41 3.94 -5.44 -1.42
C VAL A 41 3.48 -3.99 -1.20
N PHE A 42 4.01 -3.35 -0.17
CA PHE A 42 3.64 -1.96 0.10
C PHE A 42 4.02 -1.06 -1.08
N ARG A 43 5.16 -1.31 -1.69
CA ARG A 43 5.60 -0.50 -2.82
C ARG A 43 4.60 -0.59 -3.98
N GLU A 44 3.95 -1.73 -4.13
CA GLU A 44 2.98 -1.93 -5.21
C GLU A 44 1.72 -1.10 -5.01
N ILE A 45 1.36 -0.79 -3.76
CA ILE A 45 0.12 -0.08 -3.47
C ILE A 45 0.32 1.38 -3.10
N LYS A 46 1.56 1.79 -2.91
CA LYS A 46 1.87 3.13 -2.43
C LYS A 46 1.26 4.22 -3.29
N GLU A 47 1.43 4.10 -4.60
CA GLU A 47 0.91 5.12 -5.51
C GLU A 47 -0.60 5.23 -5.44
N THR A 48 -1.28 4.09 -5.37
CA THR A 48 -2.73 4.09 -5.28
C THR A 48 -3.20 4.76 -3.99
N LEU A 49 -2.53 4.46 -2.88
CA LEU A 49 -2.90 5.07 -1.61
C LEU A 49 -2.71 6.58 -1.63
N ILE A 50 -1.61 7.04 -2.23
CA ILE A 50 -1.39 8.48 -2.37
C ILE A 50 -2.48 9.11 -3.22
N PHE A 51 -2.84 8.44 -4.32
CA PHE A 51 -3.92 8.91 -5.18
C PHE A 51 -5.24 9.05 -4.41
N MET A 52 -5.47 8.16 -3.44
CA MET A 52 -6.69 8.16 -2.64
C MET A 52 -6.60 9.05 -1.40
N LYS A 53 -5.54 9.88 -1.32
CA LYS A 53 -5.38 10.84 -0.23
C LYS A 53 -4.96 10.22 1.09
N TYR A 54 -4.29 9.10 1.05
CA TYR A 54 -3.74 8.45 2.24
C TYR A 54 -2.25 8.74 2.39
N GLU A 55 -1.81 9.94 1.97
CA GLU A 55 -0.40 10.28 1.99
C GLU A 55 0.21 10.19 3.39
N LYS A 56 -0.54 10.68 4.38
CA LYS A 56 -0.05 10.64 5.76
C LYS A 56 0.17 9.19 6.20
N GLU A 57 -0.81 8.35 5.92
CA GLU A 57 -0.73 6.95 6.30
C GLU A 57 0.40 6.24 5.58
N VAL A 58 0.62 6.60 4.32
CA VAL A 58 1.73 6.03 3.55
C VAL A 58 3.07 6.33 4.21
N LEU A 59 3.26 7.58 4.61
CA LEU A 59 4.50 7.98 5.27
C LEU A 59 4.69 7.25 6.60
N GLU A 60 3.61 7.07 7.33
CA GLU A 60 3.67 6.36 8.61
C GLU A 60 4.03 4.90 8.41
N ILE A 61 3.38 4.25 7.45
CA ILE A 61 3.67 2.83 7.19
C ILE A 61 5.13 2.67 6.75
N GLU A 62 5.59 3.53 5.85
CA GLU A 62 6.98 3.47 5.38
C GLU A 62 7.95 3.57 6.55
N SER A 63 7.71 4.54 7.42
CA SER A 63 8.58 4.77 8.56
C SER A 63 8.60 3.56 9.49
N PHE A 64 7.42 3.02 9.77
CA PHE A 64 7.34 1.88 10.67
C PHE A 64 8.01 0.66 10.07
N LEU A 65 7.82 0.41 8.77
CA LEU A 65 8.44 -0.74 8.12
C LEU A 65 9.97 -0.62 8.12
N GLU A 66 10.48 0.59 7.89
CA GLU A 66 11.93 0.80 7.90
C GLU A 66 12.54 0.57 9.27
N ARG A 67 11.78 0.84 10.32
CA ARG A 67 12.25 0.64 11.68
C ARG A 67 11.87 -0.72 12.24
N TYR A 68 11.28 -1.56 11.40
CA TYR A 68 10.83 -2.89 11.80
C TYR A 68 9.80 -2.86 12.92
N GLU A 69 9.01 -1.78 12.97
CA GLU A 69 7.90 -1.67 13.92
C GLU A 69 6.64 -2.18 13.23
N PHE A 70 6.61 -3.48 13.02
CA PHE A 70 5.58 -4.11 12.21
C PHE A 70 4.18 -4.00 12.82
N ASP A 71 4.09 -4.07 14.14
CA ASP A 71 2.78 -3.94 14.81
C ASP A 71 2.13 -2.60 14.49
N ASN A 72 2.93 -1.53 14.52
CA ASN A 72 2.42 -0.21 14.23
C ASN A 72 2.02 -0.07 12.76
N ALA A 73 2.84 -0.64 11.87
CA ALA A 73 2.53 -0.61 10.45
C ALA A 73 1.22 -1.35 10.17
N LYS A 74 1.03 -2.49 10.83
CA LYS A 74 -0.19 -3.28 10.65
C LYS A 74 -1.42 -2.51 11.10
N ASP A 75 -1.33 -1.80 12.22
CA ASP A 75 -2.45 -1.02 12.72
C ASP A 75 -2.92 -0.01 11.68
N ILE A 76 -1.97 0.70 11.07
CA ILE A 76 -2.31 1.68 10.04
C ILE A 76 -2.94 0.98 8.83
N CYS A 77 -2.34 -0.11 8.41
CA CYS A 77 -2.82 -0.88 7.26
C CYS A 77 -4.26 -1.35 7.49
N ASP A 78 -4.52 -1.92 8.66
CA ASP A 78 -5.85 -2.43 8.99
C ASP A 78 -6.87 -1.31 9.05
N ARG A 79 -6.46 -0.13 9.52
CA ARG A 79 -7.36 1.02 9.56
C ARG A 79 -7.77 1.45 8.16
N ILE A 80 -6.80 1.47 7.24
CA ILE A 80 -7.11 1.81 5.86
C ILE A 80 -8.07 0.79 5.26
N ILE A 81 -7.82 -0.49 5.52
CA ILE A 81 -8.69 -1.55 5.03
C ILE A 81 -10.14 -1.31 5.47
N GLU A 82 -10.32 -1.01 6.75
CA GLU A 82 -11.66 -0.78 7.28
C GLU A 82 -12.33 0.43 6.63
N GLN A 83 -11.56 1.48 6.41
CA GLN A 83 -12.11 2.68 5.77
C GLN A 83 -12.54 2.41 4.34
N ILE A 84 -11.75 1.64 3.61
CA ILE A 84 -12.08 1.34 2.22
C ILE A 84 -13.29 0.41 2.13
N LYS A 85 -13.35 -0.57 3.02
CA LYS A 85 -14.48 -1.50 3.05
C LYS A 85 -15.78 -0.82 3.46
N GLY A 86 -15.65 0.11 4.39
CA GLY A 86 -16.79 0.81 4.95
C GLY A 86 -17.50 1.68 3.96
#